data_1314c20b510972ca936eff3df422c13a
#
_entry.id   1314c20b510972ca936eff3df422c13a
#
_cell.length_a   1.000
_cell.length_b   1.000
_cell.length_c   1.000
_cell.angle_alpha   90.00
_cell.angle_beta   90.00
_cell.angle_gamma   90.00
#
_symmetry.space_group_name_H-M   'P 1'
#
loop_
_entity.id
_entity.type
_entity.pdbx_description
1 polymer ?
#
loop_
_entity_poly.entity_id
_entity_poly.type
_entity_poly.pdbx_seq_one_letter_code
_entity_poly.pdbx_strand_id
1 'polypeptide(L)'
;MVGFWAPSNIRIGFAYGIHERLTIGYGTTKFNRLQDFNWKVALLRQTRSNSMPVSVSYYGNFTIDARTKENFNLIQDRYSYFNQLIIAKRFSPNFSAQIAPSVSHYNLVDGDTMKNDMVSIAFGGRFKISPQTSIIVDYSQPITDFISDPKPGVSIGAEFATSAHAFQIFATNYNGLVSQKNYMYNQNDFFNGDILIGFNITRIYNF
;
A
#
# COMPACT_ATOMS: atom_id res chain seq x y z
N MET A 1 -19.93 -14.58 -1.07
CA MET A 1 -20.90 -14.13 -2.09
C MET A 1 -20.13 -13.30 -3.12
N VAL A 2 -19.84 -13.87 -4.26
CA VAL A 2 -19.17 -13.17 -5.38
C VAL A 2 -20.27 -12.59 -6.27
N GLY A 3 -20.31 -11.27 -6.47
CA GLY A 3 -21.30 -10.65 -7.35
C GLY A 3 -21.30 -9.11 -7.26
N PHE A 4 -22.09 -8.49 -8.12
CA PHE A 4 -22.25 -7.03 -8.22
C PHE A 4 -22.72 -6.33 -6.92
N TRP A 5 -23.19 -7.08 -5.94
CA TRP A 5 -23.69 -6.63 -4.64
C TRP A 5 -22.64 -6.67 -3.53
N ALA A 6 -21.40 -7.10 -3.82
CA ALA A 6 -20.34 -7.09 -2.82
C ALA A 6 -20.03 -5.65 -2.39
N PRO A 7 -19.81 -5.40 -1.08
CA PRO A 7 -19.44 -4.08 -0.61
C PRO A 7 -18.12 -3.66 -1.27
N SER A 8 -18.14 -2.52 -1.97
CA SER A 8 -16.97 -1.97 -2.65
C SER A 8 -16.38 -0.82 -1.87
N ASN A 9 -15.05 -0.81 -1.72
CA ASN A 9 -14.29 0.35 -1.27
C ASN A 9 -13.57 0.98 -2.48
N ILE A 10 -13.49 2.30 -2.52
CA ILE A 10 -12.91 3.04 -3.65
C ILE A 10 -11.99 4.11 -3.06
N ARG A 11 -10.81 4.26 -3.67
CA ARG A 11 -9.90 5.38 -3.43
C ARG A 11 -9.66 6.12 -4.73
N ILE A 12 -9.86 7.43 -4.70
CA ILE A 12 -9.46 8.34 -5.78
C ILE A 12 -8.28 9.15 -5.26
N GLY A 13 -7.23 9.25 -6.04
CA GLY A 13 -6.04 9.98 -5.66
C GLY A 13 -5.28 10.52 -6.85
N PHE A 14 -4.44 11.51 -6.58
CA PHE A 14 -3.49 12.05 -7.53
C PHE A 14 -2.11 12.20 -6.86
N ALA A 15 -1.07 12.18 -7.68
CA ALA A 15 0.30 12.39 -7.23
C ALA A 15 1.03 13.30 -8.22
N TYR A 16 1.91 14.14 -7.70
CA TYR A 16 2.69 15.09 -8.49
C TYR A 16 4.18 15.00 -8.12
N GLY A 17 5.02 14.88 -9.15
CA GLY A 17 6.48 14.94 -8.99
C GLY A 17 6.94 16.39 -8.88
N ILE A 18 7.19 16.86 -7.66
CA ILE A 18 7.74 18.20 -7.41
C ILE A 18 9.20 18.28 -7.87
N HIS A 19 9.92 17.20 -7.71
CA HIS A 19 11.31 17.06 -8.08
C HIS A 19 11.55 15.64 -8.58
N GLU A 20 12.61 15.41 -9.36
CA GLU A 20 12.96 14.06 -9.85
C GLU A 20 13.11 12.98 -8.75
N ARG A 21 13.30 13.40 -7.50
CA ARG A 21 13.41 12.53 -6.32
C ARG A 21 12.24 12.64 -5.36
N LEU A 22 11.32 13.59 -5.54
CA LEU A 22 10.22 13.86 -4.60
C LEU A 22 8.88 13.84 -5.33
N THR A 23 8.02 12.94 -4.91
CA THR A 23 6.61 12.90 -5.30
C THR A 23 5.75 13.14 -4.06
N ILE A 24 4.72 13.96 -4.19
CA ILE A 24 3.66 14.11 -3.19
C ILE A 24 2.35 13.64 -3.77
N GLY A 25 1.43 13.20 -2.92
CA GLY A 25 0.12 12.74 -3.36
C GLY A 25 -0.96 13.02 -2.32
N TYR A 26 -2.18 13.02 -2.80
CA TYR A 26 -3.38 13.12 -1.99
C TYR A 26 -4.39 12.11 -2.48
N GLY A 27 -5.14 11.50 -1.57
CA GLY A 27 -6.22 10.57 -1.88
C GLY A 27 -7.39 10.68 -0.93
N THR A 28 -8.53 10.23 -1.39
CA THR A 28 -9.73 10.09 -0.56
C THR A 28 -10.37 8.73 -0.77
N THR A 29 -10.89 8.14 0.31
CA THR A 29 -11.56 6.83 0.27
C THR A 29 -13.04 6.94 0.57
N LYS A 30 -13.84 6.02 0.02
CA LYS A 30 -15.26 5.91 0.34
C LYS A 30 -15.47 5.45 1.78
N PHE A 31 -14.76 4.40 2.20
CA PHE A 31 -14.86 3.86 3.56
C PHE A 31 -14.16 4.79 4.55
N ASN A 32 -14.83 5.13 5.64
CA ASN A 32 -14.39 6.08 6.67
C ASN A 32 -14.06 7.48 6.16
N ARG A 33 -14.32 7.80 4.88
CA ARG A 33 -14.01 9.11 4.26
C ARG A 33 -12.57 9.54 4.54
N LEU A 34 -11.61 8.60 4.49
CA LEU A 34 -10.22 8.90 4.80
C LEU A 34 -9.67 9.90 3.80
N GLN A 35 -8.94 10.88 4.30
CA GLN A 35 -8.16 11.85 3.53
C GLN A 35 -6.70 11.48 3.76
N ASP A 36 -6.01 11.00 2.74
CA ASP A 36 -4.62 10.58 2.86
C ASP A 36 -3.67 11.51 2.09
N PHE A 37 -2.64 11.95 2.77
CA PHE A 37 -1.53 12.72 2.23
C PHE A 37 -0.31 11.82 2.22
N ASN A 38 0.36 11.70 1.08
CA ASN A 38 1.51 10.82 0.97
C ASN A 38 2.65 11.50 0.23
N TRP A 39 3.86 11.01 0.50
CA TRP A 39 5.07 11.45 -0.16
C TRP A 39 6.04 10.29 -0.36
N LYS A 40 6.81 10.37 -1.42
CA LYS A 40 7.86 9.40 -1.72
C LYS A 40 9.14 10.13 -2.09
N VAL A 41 10.23 9.77 -1.40
CA VAL A 41 11.57 10.32 -1.64
C VAL A 41 12.48 9.22 -2.17
N ALA A 42 13.05 9.40 -3.36
CA ALA A 42 14.06 8.50 -3.90
C ALA A 42 15.44 8.87 -3.30
N LEU A 43 15.90 8.05 -2.35
CA LEU A 43 17.19 8.23 -1.68
C LEU A 43 18.35 7.76 -2.56
N LEU A 44 18.24 6.54 -3.11
CA LEU A 44 19.20 5.92 -4.01
C LEU A 44 18.49 5.39 -5.25
N ARG A 45 19.14 5.42 -6.40
CA ARG A 45 18.64 4.85 -7.65
C ARG A 45 19.64 3.84 -8.21
N GLN A 46 19.16 2.64 -8.47
CA GLN A 46 19.96 1.60 -9.13
C GLN A 46 20.43 2.07 -10.52
N THR A 47 21.71 1.89 -10.79
CA THR A 47 22.31 2.25 -12.09
C THR A 47 22.44 1.04 -13.02
N ARG A 48 22.48 1.28 -14.32
CA ARG A 48 22.71 0.21 -15.31
C ARG A 48 24.11 -0.40 -15.20
N SER A 49 25.09 0.39 -14.78
CA SER A 49 26.47 -0.05 -14.54
C SER A 49 26.64 -0.86 -13.26
N ASN A 50 25.58 -0.98 -12.46
CA ASN A 50 25.59 -1.61 -11.13
C ASN A 50 26.53 -0.94 -10.11
N SER A 51 27.01 0.28 -10.39
CA SER A 51 27.74 1.10 -9.42
C SER A 51 26.87 1.43 -8.18
N MET A 52 25.56 1.57 -8.39
CA MET A 52 24.54 1.53 -7.35
C MET A 52 23.68 0.28 -7.57
N PRO A 53 23.83 -0.78 -6.72
CA PRO A 53 23.23 -2.08 -6.99
C PRO A 53 21.74 -2.17 -6.64
N VAL A 54 21.20 -1.21 -5.88
CA VAL A 54 19.81 -1.17 -5.41
C VAL A 54 19.22 0.24 -5.51
N SER A 55 17.91 0.31 -5.55
CA SER A 55 17.16 1.56 -5.33
C SER A 55 16.64 1.58 -3.91
N VAL A 56 16.73 2.71 -3.23
CA VAL A 56 16.16 2.93 -1.90
C VAL A 56 15.25 4.15 -1.95
N SER A 57 14.04 3.99 -1.44
CA SER A 57 13.07 5.08 -1.34
C SER A 57 12.42 5.08 0.05
N TYR A 58 12.15 6.25 0.55
CA TYR A 58 11.30 6.45 1.73
C TYR A 58 9.89 6.84 1.27
N TYR A 59 8.89 6.18 1.85
CA TYR A 59 7.47 6.48 1.65
C TYR A 59 6.84 6.83 2.99
N GLY A 60 6.14 7.95 3.04
CA GLY A 60 5.34 8.38 4.18
C GLY A 60 3.90 8.61 3.78
N ASN A 61 2.99 8.33 4.70
CA ASN A 61 1.57 8.61 4.54
C ASN A 61 1.00 9.13 5.87
N PHE A 62 0.20 10.17 5.79
CA PHE A 62 -0.59 10.72 6.89
C PHE A 62 -2.05 10.67 6.48
N THR A 63 -2.90 10.09 7.34
CA THR A 63 -4.32 9.92 7.04
C THR A 63 -5.18 10.54 8.13
N ILE A 64 -6.24 11.23 7.71
CA ILE A 64 -7.27 11.83 8.56
C ILE A 64 -8.59 11.06 8.33
N ASP A 65 -9.18 10.53 9.38
CA ASP A 65 -10.54 9.98 9.36
C ASP A 65 -11.55 11.12 9.43
N ALA A 66 -12.24 11.38 8.32
CA ALA A 66 -13.17 12.50 8.19
C ALA A 66 -14.64 12.14 8.53
N ARG A 67 -14.87 11.06 9.30
CA ARG A 67 -16.19 10.79 9.88
C ARG A 67 -16.63 11.89 10.86
N THR A 68 -17.87 11.85 11.31
CA THR A 68 -18.45 12.84 12.23
C THR A 68 -17.75 12.84 13.59
N LYS A 69 -17.91 13.92 14.36
CA LYS A 69 -17.20 14.14 15.64
C LYS A 69 -17.53 13.06 16.68
N GLU A 70 -18.73 12.51 16.63
CA GLU A 70 -19.23 11.51 17.59
C GLU A 70 -18.41 10.20 17.60
N ASN A 71 -17.58 9.98 16.58
CA ASN A 71 -16.69 8.82 16.50
C ASN A 71 -15.35 9.03 17.24
N PHE A 72 -15.10 10.20 17.80
CA PHE A 72 -13.79 10.58 18.35
C PHE A 72 -13.96 11.44 19.59
N ASN A 73 -13.12 11.20 20.59
CA ASN A 73 -13.10 12.02 21.79
C ASN A 73 -12.25 13.30 21.59
N LEU A 74 -11.12 13.15 20.92
CA LEU A 74 -10.18 14.22 20.63
C LEU A 74 -9.97 14.36 19.11
N ILE A 75 -9.53 15.53 18.67
CA ILE A 75 -9.28 15.78 17.25
C ILE A 75 -8.13 14.90 16.70
N GLN A 76 -7.13 14.62 17.52
CA GLN A 76 -6.01 13.78 17.17
C GLN A 76 -6.34 12.29 17.02
N ASP A 77 -7.46 11.82 17.59
CA ASP A 77 -7.93 10.44 17.46
C ASP A 77 -8.20 10.03 16.00
N ARG A 78 -8.37 11.04 15.12
CA ARG A 78 -8.60 10.89 13.69
C ARG A 78 -7.36 10.56 12.88
N TYR A 79 -6.16 10.68 13.48
CA TYR A 79 -4.91 10.65 12.75
C TYR A 79 -4.28 9.28 12.77
N SER A 80 -3.75 8.89 11.62
CA SER A 80 -2.92 7.71 11.47
C SER A 80 -1.74 7.99 10.53
N TYR A 81 -0.66 7.24 10.73
CA TYR A 81 0.60 7.46 10.04
C TYR A 81 1.15 6.13 9.52
N PHE A 82 1.86 6.21 8.41
CA PHE A 82 2.59 5.09 7.86
C PHE A 82 3.93 5.54 7.31
N ASN A 83 4.97 4.81 7.68
CA ASN A 83 6.34 5.07 7.24
C ASN A 83 6.96 3.77 6.74
N GLN A 84 7.59 3.80 5.58
CA GLN A 84 8.16 2.62 4.95
C GLN A 84 9.47 2.96 4.24
N LEU A 85 10.49 2.12 4.44
CA LEU A 85 11.72 2.15 3.67
C LEU A 85 11.68 1.05 2.61
N ILE A 86 11.65 1.42 1.34
CA ILE A 86 11.54 0.50 0.22
C ILE A 86 12.93 0.27 -0.36
N ILE A 87 13.44 -0.95 -0.30
CA ILE A 87 14.70 -1.38 -0.90
C ILE A 87 14.36 -2.29 -2.06
N ALA A 88 14.60 -1.84 -3.28
CA ALA A 88 14.21 -2.53 -4.50
C ALA A 88 15.42 -2.82 -5.37
N LYS A 89 15.39 -3.97 -6.04
CA LYS A 89 16.41 -4.37 -7.02
C LYS A 89 15.76 -4.93 -8.28
N ARG A 90 16.21 -4.44 -9.41
CA ARG A 90 15.97 -5.05 -10.71
C ARG A 90 17.09 -6.04 -11.00
N PHE A 91 16.78 -7.33 -10.92
CA PHE A 91 17.74 -8.41 -11.13
C PHE A 91 17.98 -8.69 -12.61
N SER A 92 16.93 -8.52 -13.42
CA SER A 92 16.97 -8.70 -14.87
C SER A 92 15.98 -7.74 -15.56
N PRO A 93 15.98 -7.64 -16.90
CA PRO A 93 14.97 -6.91 -17.63
C PRO A 93 13.53 -7.32 -17.31
N ASN A 94 13.34 -8.58 -16.90
CA ASN A 94 12.02 -9.16 -16.66
C ASN A 94 11.67 -9.34 -15.18
N PHE A 95 12.65 -9.29 -14.26
CA PHE A 95 12.42 -9.56 -12.85
C PHE A 95 12.93 -8.45 -11.94
N SER A 96 12.06 -7.99 -11.05
CA SER A 96 12.38 -7.06 -9.97
C SER A 96 11.74 -7.53 -8.68
N ALA A 97 12.41 -7.30 -7.57
CA ALA A 97 11.86 -7.56 -6.24
C ALA A 97 12.20 -6.41 -5.28
N GLN A 98 11.45 -6.33 -4.21
CA GLN A 98 11.63 -5.36 -3.13
C GLN A 98 11.39 -5.98 -1.77
N ILE A 99 12.02 -5.40 -0.76
CA ILE A 99 11.76 -5.59 0.65
C ILE A 99 11.48 -4.23 1.27
N ALA A 100 10.49 -4.15 2.15
CA ALA A 100 10.02 -2.88 2.65
C ALA A 100 9.59 -2.97 4.12
N PRO A 101 10.53 -2.77 5.08
CA PRO A 101 10.18 -2.59 6.48
C PRO A 101 9.36 -1.31 6.65
N SER A 102 8.39 -1.36 7.57
CA SER A 102 7.45 -0.27 7.80
C SER A 102 6.99 -0.18 9.26
N VAL A 103 6.51 1.01 9.62
CA VAL A 103 5.82 1.28 10.88
C VAL A 103 4.50 1.96 10.57
N SER A 104 3.43 1.41 11.09
CA SER A 104 2.08 1.99 11.08
C SER A 104 1.74 2.50 12.47
N HIS A 105 1.05 3.63 12.57
CA HIS A 105 0.59 4.21 13.82
C HIS A 105 -0.85 4.70 13.70
N TYR A 106 -1.67 4.40 14.71
CA TYR A 106 -2.98 5.01 14.93
C TYR A 106 -3.02 5.69 16.29
N ASN A 107 -3.52 6.91 16.34
CA ASN A 107 -3.71 7.61 17.61
C ASN A 107 -4.83 6.99 18.44
N LEU A 108 -5.86 6.46 17.80
CA LEU A 108 -6.97 5.76 18.46
C LEU A 108 -7.00 4.29 18.02
N VAL A 109 -6.81 3.39 18.98
CA VAL A 109 -6.94 1.94 18.82
C VAL A 109 -7.78 1.38 19.96
N ASP A 110 -8.23 0.13 19.83
CA ASP A 110 -8.80 -0.62 20.94
C ASP A 110 -7.65 -1.06 21.88
N GLY A 111 -7.44 -0.30 22.95
CA GLY A 111 -6.31 -0.48 23.87
C GLY A 111 -6.28 -1.82 24.59
N ASP A 112 -7.41 -2.52 24.68
CA ASP A 112 -7.50 -3.85 25.29
C ASP A 112 -6.93 -4.94 24.37
N THR A 113 -6.97 -4.74 23.05
CA THR A 113 -6.62 -5.76 22.06
C THR A 113 -5.48 -5.36 21.09
N MET A 114 -5.15 -4.08 21.01
CA MET A 114 -4.19 -3.52 20.05
C MET A 114 -3.21 -2.57 20.72
N LYS A 115 -2.07 -2.36 20.07
CA LYS A 115 -1.12 -1.27 20.35
C LYS A 115 -1.26 -0.19 19.28
N ASN A 116 -0.82 1.02 19.59
CA ASN A 116 -0.85 2.15 18.63
C ASN A 116 0.13 1.95 17.47
N ASP A 117 1.21 1.19 17.68
CA ASP A 117 2.28 0.99 16.71
C ASP A 117 2.37 -0.45 16.23
N MET A 118 2.49 -0.62 14.90
CA MET A 118 2.75 -1.89 14.24
C MET A 118 4.02 -1.79 13.41
N VAL A 119 5.00 -2.61 13.73
CA VAL A 119 6.15 -2.88 12.85
C VAL A 119 5.76 -4.02 11.91
N SER A 120 6.06 -3.85 10.64
CA SER A 120 5.77 -4.84 9.61
C SER A 120 6.87 -4.89 8.58
N ILE A 121 6.96 -5.98 7.84
CA ILE A 121 7.86 -6.12 6.70
C ILE A 121 7.07 -6.60 5.49
N ALA A 122 7.27 -5.96 4.34
CA ALA A 122 6.63 -6.38 3.09
C ALA A 122 7.67 -6.84 2.07
N PHE A 123 7.26 -7.78 1.22
CA PHE A 123 8.02 -8.30 0.10
C PHE A 123 7.16 -8.15 -1.15
N GLY A 124 7.73 -7.54 -2.20
CA GLY A 124 7.05 -7.36 -3.47
C GLY A 124 7.87 -7.94 -4.61
N GLY A 125 7.19 -8.51 -5.60
CA GLY A 125 7.78 -9.05 -6.80
C GLY A 125 7.03 -8.63 -8.05
N ARG A 126 7.78 -8.40 -9.15
CA ARG A 126 7.23 -8.11 -10.47
C ARG A 126 7.98 -8.93 -11.51
N PHE A 127 7.25 -9.78 -12.22
CA PHE A 127 7.76 -10.58 -13.31
C PHE A 127 7.10 -10.19 -14.63
N LYS A 128 7.87 -9.64 -15.56
CA LYS A 128 7.41 -9.20 -16.87
C LYS A 128 7.34 -10.39 -17.81
N ILE A 129 6.13 -10.71 -18.29
CA ILE A 129 5.85 -11.83 -19.20
C ILE A 129 5.73 -11.38 -20.68
N SER A 130 5.42 -10.10 -20.91
CA SER A 130 5.42 -9.48 -22.23
C SER A 130 5.86 -8.01 -22.13
N PRO A 131 6.08 -7.29 -23.25
CA PRO A 131 6.40 -5.87 -23.19
C PRO A 131 5.43 -5.03 -22.39
N GLN A 132 4.16 -5.40 -22.35
CA GLN A 132 3.09 -4.64 -21.69
C GLN A 132 2.50 -5.34 -20.46
N THR A 133 2.82 -6.64 -20.22
CA THR A 133 2.17 -7.44 -19.18
C THR A 133 3.18 -7.93 -18.16
N SER A 134 2.82 -7.82 -16.89
CA SER A 134 3.60 -8.35 -15.77
C SER A 134 2.70 -9.06 -14.77
N ILE A 135 3.23 -10.11 -14.14
CA ILE A 135 2.66 -10.68 -12.91
C ILE A 135 3.25 -9.89 -11.74
N ILE A 136 2.41 -9.55 -10.80
CA ILE A 136 2.78 -8.85 -9.57
C ILE A 136 2.37 -9.68 -8.36
N VAL A 137 3.22 -9.72 -7.36
CA VAL A 137 2.97 -10.37 -6.08
C VAL A 137 3.38 -9.45 -4.95
N ASP A 138 2.63 -9.49 -3.87
CA ASP A 138 2.93 -8.76 -2.64
C ASP A 138 2.59 -9.65 -1.44
N TYR A 139 3.48 -9.64 -0.45
CA TYR A 139 3.30 -10.31 0.83
C TYR A 139 3.74 -9.35 1.93
N SER A 140 2.95 -9.24 2.99
CA SER A 140 3.34 -8.47 4.15
C SER A 140 3.13 -9.24 5.44
N GLN A 141 4.10 -9.15 6.32
CA GLN A 141 4.12 -9.79 7.63
C GLN A 141 4.06 -8.73 8.72
N PRO A 142 2.99 -8.66 9.50
CA PRO A 142 2.98 -7.98 10.80
C PRO A 142 4.01 -8.62 11.73
N ILE A 143 4.74 -7.82 12.51
CA ILE A 143 5.80 -8.29 13.43
C ILE A 143 5.42 -7.98 14.88
N THR A 144 4.76 -6.84 15.13
CA THR A 144 4.30 -6.50 16.48
C THR A 144 3.08 -7.35 16.84
N ASP A 145 3.15 -8.06 17.95
CA ASP A 145 2.05 -8.89 18.44
C ASP A 145 0.94 -8.04 19.06
N PHE A 146 -0.29 -8.31 18.63
CA PHE A 146 -1.53 -7.80 19.23
C PHE A 146 -2.35 -8.98 19.77
N ILE A 147 -3.30 -8.75 20.68
CA ILE A 147 -4.28 -9.79 21.06
C ILE A 147 -5.18 -10.10 19.85
N SER A 148 -5.60 -9.06 19.10
CA SER A 148 -6.29 -9.19 17.82
C SER A 148 -5.29 -9.19 16.66
N ASP A 149 -4.40 -10.18 16.60
CA ASP A 149 -3.31 -10.23 15.62
C ASP A 149 -3.82 -10.10 14.18
N PRO A 150 -3.32 -9.11 13.42
CA PRO A 150 -3.65 -8.99 12.01
C PRO A 150 -3.03 -10.14 11.21
N LYS A 151 -3.81 -10.68 10.28
CA LYS A 151 -3.34 -11.72 9.36
C LYS A 151 -2.35 -11.15 8.34
N PRO A 152 -1.35 -11.95 7.92
CA PRO A 152 -0.46 -11.56 6.84
C PRO A 152 -1.21 -11.15 5.58
N GLY A 153 -0.73 -10.10 4.92
CA GLY A 153 -1.30 -9.66 3.66
C GLY A 153 -0.72 -10.42 2.49
N VAL A 154 -1.57 -10.87 1.60
CA VAL A 154 -1.19 -11.57 0.36
C VAL A 154 -1.93 -10.94 -0.80
N SER A 155 -1.21 -10.62 -1.87
CA SER A 155 -1.81 -10.16 -3.12
C SER A 155 -1.10 -10.78 -4.31
N ILE A 156 -1.85 -11.21 -5.30
CA ILE A 156 -1.33 -11.67 -6.58
C ILE A 156 -2.17 -11.12 -7.71
N GLY A 157 -1.53 -10.62 -8.77
CA GLY A 157 -2.26 -9.99 -9.85
C GLY A 157 -1.48 -9.86 -11.14
N ALA A 158 -2.16 -9.28 -12.12
CA ALA A 158 -1.60 -8.93 -13.41
C ALA A 158 -1.64 -7.40 -13.62
N GLU A 159 -0.57 -6.89 -14.18
CA GLU A 159 -0.44 -5.49 -14.59
C GLU A 159 -0.35 -5.42 -16.12
N PHE A 160 -1.14 -4.53 -16.71
CA PHE A 160 -1.14 -4.19 -18.13
C PHE A 160 -0.75 -2.72 -18.27
N ALA A 161 0.44 -2.44 -18.79
CA ALA A 161 0.98 -1.09 -18.91
C ALA A 161 1.03 -0.66 -20.38
N THR A 162 0.46 0.50 -20.67
CA THR A 162 0.61 1.23 -21.94
C THR A 162 1.51 2.44 -21.72
N SER A 163 1.69 3.28 -22.74
CA SER A 163 2.49 4.50 -22.62
C SER A 163 1.94 5.51 -21.60
N ALA A 164 0.62 5.54 -21.39
CA ALA A 164 -0.04 6.53 -20.54
C ALA A 164 -0.86 5.92 -19.39
N HIS A 165 -1.18 4.63 -19.44
CA HIS A 165 -2.04 3.97 -18.45
C HIS A 165 -1.41 2.69 -17.94
N ALA A 166 -1.63 2.40 -16.66
CA ALA A 166 -1.41 1.09 -16.06
C ALA A 166 -2.72 0.59 -15.45
N PHE A 167 -3.10 -0.62 -15.80
CA PHE A 167 -4.26 -1.34 -15.28
C PHE A 167 -3.74 -2.53 -14.48
N GLN A 168 -4.24 -2.70 -13.26
CA GLN A 168 -3.90 -3.85 -12.44
C GLN A 168 -5.20 -4.52 -12.01
N ILE A 169 -5.25 -5.84 -12.09
CA ILE A 169 -6.28 -6.68 -11.49
C ILE A 169 -5.60 -7.68 -10.58
N PHE A 170 -6.11 -7.84 -9.38
CA PHE A 170 -5.45 -8.68 -8.38
C PHE A 170 -6.45 -9.31 -7.41
N ALA A 171 -6.08 -10.50 -6.91
CA ALA A 171 -6.68 -11.13 -5.76
C ALA A 171 -5.88 -10.77 -4.51
N THR A 172 -6.56 -10.45 -3.42
CA THR A 172 -5.93 -10.03 -2.16
C THR A 172 -6.83 -10.37 -0.97
N ASN A 173 -6.26 -10.49 0.22
CA ASN A 173 -7.04 -10.52 1.46
C ASN A 173 -7.15 -9.14 2.14
N TYR A 174 -6.61 -8.09 1.55
CA TYR A 174 -6.76 -6.74 2.05
C TYR A 174 -8.09 -6.11 1.65
N ASN A 175 -8.81 -5.54 2.62
CA ASN A 175 -10.04 -4.77 2.39
C ASN A 175 -9.84 -3.25 2.54
N GLY A 176 -8.71 -2.81 3.10
CA GLY A 176 -8.34 -1.41 3.24
C GLY A 176 -7.68 -0.86 1.98
N LEU A 177 -7.70 0.47 1.84
CA LEU A 177 -7.08 1.21 0.72
C LEU A 177 -5.94 2.13 1.16
N VAL A 178 -5.63 2.15 2.46
CA VAL A 178 -4.46 2.81 3.04
C VAL A 178 -3.63 1.78 3.79
N SER A 179 -2.30 1.93 3.73
CA SER A 179 -1.36 0.90 4.20
C SER A 179 -1.52 0.59 5.68
N GLN A 180 -1.63 1.61 6.54
CA GLN A 180 -1.78 1.42 7.98
C GLN A 180 -3.05 0.64 8.34
N LYS A 181 -4.15 0.81 7.58
CA LYS A 181 -5.36 0.01 7.79
C LYS A 181 -5.12 -1.46 7.47
N ASN A 182 -4.41 -1.73 6.40
CA ASN A 182 -4.11 -3.09 5.96
C ASN A 182 -3.16 -3.81 6.93
N TYR A 183 -2.13 -3.12 7.42
CA TYR A 183 -1.13 -3.77 8.28
C TYR A 183 -1.60 -3.96 9.73
N MET A 184 -2.51 -3.10 10.23
CA MET A 184 -2.95 -3.16 11.63
C MET A 184 -4.31 -3.86 11.82
N TYR A 185 -5.16 -3.90 10.79
CA TYR A 185 -6.55 -4.33 10.95
C TYR A 185 -6.98 -5.45 9.99
N ASN A 186 -6.04 -6.09 9.29
CA ASN A 186 -6.40 -7.18 8.38
C ASN A 186 -6.77 -8.44 9.18
N GLN A 187 -8.03 -8.84 9.12
CA GLN A 187 -8.51 -10.07 9.74
C GLN A 187 -8.82 -11.17 8.72
N ASN A 188 -8.74 -10.85 7.42
CA ASN A 188 -8.97 -11.82 6.37
C ASN A 188 -7.75 -12.73 6.20
N ASP A 189 -7.99 -14.02 6.10
CA ASP A 189 -6.94 -15.02 5.85
C ASP A 189 -7.03 -15.53 4.40
N PHE A 190 -5.99 -15.19 3.62
CA PHE A 190 -5.93 -15.58 2.20
C PHE A 190 -6.01 -17.08 1.99
N PHE A 191 -5.37 -17.86 2.86
CA PHE A 191 -5.30 -19.33 2.73
C PHE A 191 -6.57 -20.03 3.22
N ASN A 192 -7.40 -19.35 4.01
CA ASN A 192 -8.73 -19.82 4.40
C ASN A 192 -9.82 -19.38 3.40
N GLY A 193 -9.44 -18.68 2.32
CA GLY A 193 -10.36 -18.32 1.24
C GLY A 193 -11.00 -16.93 1.39
N ASP A 194 -10.54 -16.09 2.33
CA ASP A 194 -10.99 -14.70 2.46
C ASP A 194 -10.34 -13.83 1.38
N ILE A 195 -10.75 -14.05 0.14
CA ILE A 195 -10.15 -13.41 -1.04
C ILE A 195 -11.09 -12.37 -1.63
N LEU A 196 -10.56 -11.19 -1.85
CA LEU A 196 -11.21 -10.09 -2.54
C LEU A 196 -10.54 -9.85 -3.89
N ILE A 197 -11.30 -9.33 -4.84
CA ILE A 197 -10.78 -8.88 -6.14
C ILE A 197 -10.66 -7.36 -6.11
N GLY A 198 -9.48 -6.87 -6.44
CA GLY A 198 -9.19 -5.45 -6.56
C GLY A 198 -8.72 -5.09 -7.97
N PHE A 199 -8.86 -3.83 -8.32
CA PHE A 199 -8.28 -3.27 -9.52
C PHE A 199 -7.76 -1.86 -9.28
N ASN A 200 -6.67 -1.50 -9.98
CA ASN A 200 -6.15 -0.14 -10.01
C ASN A 200 -6.10 0.34 -11.46
N ILE A 201 -6.43 1.61 -11.63
CA ILE A 201 -6.24 2.32 -12.90
C ILE A 201 -5.39 3.55 -12.59
N THR A 202 -4.23 3.63 -13.21
CA THR A 202 -3.33 4.78 -13.10
C THR A 202 -3.16 5.42 -14.47
N ARG A 203 -3.30 6.73 -14.54
CA ARG A 203 -2.98 7.52 -15.73
C ARG A 203 -1.82 8.46 -15.43
N ILE A 204 -0.83 8.48 -16.31
CA ILE A 204 0.34 9.35 -16.23
C ILE A 204 0.15 10.50 -17.20
N TYR A 205 0.32 11.72 -16.72
CA TYR A 205 0.38 12.94 -17.52
C TYR A 205 1.82 13.45 -17.48
N ASN A 206 2.36 13.71 -18.65
CA ASN A 206 3.66 14.38 -18.81
C ASN A 206 3.36 15.84 -19.18
N PHE A 207 3.78 16.76 -18.36
CA PHE A 207 3.68 18.20 -18.56
C PHE A 207 5.05 18.76 -18.94
#